data_d234beb42b12851ade641b51660f5276
#
_entry.id   d234beb42b12851ade641b51660f5276
#
_cell.length_a   1.000
_cell.length_b   1.000
_cell.length_c   1.000
_cell.angle_alpha   90.00
_cell.angle_beta   90.00
_cell.angle_gamma   90.00
#
_symmetry.space_group_name_H-M   'P 1'
#
loop_
_entity.id
_entity.type
_entity.pdbx_description
1 polymer ?
#
loop_
_entity_poly.entity_id
_entity_poly.type
_entity_poly.pdbx_seq_one_letter_code
_entity_poly.pdbx_strand_id
1 'polypeptide(L)'
;VEEKLHQRAVQLQTIERRLQRESQQIENQKRQSTLVTKQRVLKELFADAYQKMATWSRQEELAFLHRVLPRYADQAMVLTLGAVTAEKLTDQDRQDLIEAYPQLQLAKETLAQEAGFVLSFGKVDASYLYRDLVDAVREEQSFHMAASIFKEEKN
;
A
#
# COMPACT_ATOMS: atom_id res chain seq x y z
N VAL A 1 -59.97 -30.95 -3.17
CA VAL A 1 -58.72 -31.74 -2.98
C VAL A 1 -57.61 -31.17 -3.82
N GLU A 2 -57.86 -30.82 -5.08
CA GLU A 2 -56.85 -30.22 -5.94
C GLU A 2 -56.43 -28.83 -5.51
N GLU A 3 -57.33 -28.01 -5.00
CA GLU A 3 -57.04 -26.66 -4.49
C GLU A 3 -56.14 -26.69 -3.28
N LYS A 4 -56.33 -27.65 -2.35
CA LYS A 4 -55.50 -27.80 -1.16
C LYS A 4 -54.08 -28.23 -1.49
N LEU A 5 -53.94 -29.11 -2.46
CA LEU A 5 -52.63 -29.54 -2.98
C LEU A 5 -51.89 -28.40 -3.69
N HIS A 6 -52.61 -27.60 -4.45
CA HIS A 6 -52.05 -26.42 -5.12
C HIS A 6 -51.61 -25.37 -4.11
N GLN A 7 -52.39 -25.09 -3.07
CA GLN A 7 -52.06 -24.16 -2.00
C GLN A 7 -50.81 -24.60 -1.24
N ARG A 8 -50.68 -25.90 -0.93
CA ARG A 8 -49.48 -26.44 -0.30
C ARG A 8 -48.25 -26.29 -1.15
N ALA A 9 -48.35 -26.54 -2.45
CA ALA A 9 -47.25 -26.38 -3.37
C ALA A 9 -46.79 -24.93 -3.42
N VAL A 10 -47.68 -23.97 -3.47
CA VAL A 10 -47.36 -22.54 -3.46
C VAL A 10 -46.69 -22.13 -2.14
N GLN A 11 -47.21 -22.63 -1.00
CA GLN A 11 -46.62 -22.34 0.31
C GLN A 11 -45.21 -22.89 0.42
N LEU A 12 -44.95 -24.11 -0.07
CA LEU A 12 -43.63 -24.70 -0.08
C LEU A 12 -42.64 -23.89 -0.95
N GLN A 13 -43.09 -23.44 -2.11
CA GLN A 13 -42.25 -22.59 -2.99
C GLN A 13 -41.91 -21.27 -2.29
N THR A 14 -42.85 -20.68 -1.61
CA THR A 14 -42.65 -19.42 -0.88
C THR A 14 -41.62 -19.60 0.25
N ILE A 15 -41.70 -20.71 0.97
CA ILE A 15 -40.75 -21.06 2.06
C ILE A 15 -39.34 -21.26 1.46
N GLU A 16 -39.24 -22.00 0.35
CA GLU A 16 -37.96 -22.25 -0.32
C GLU A 16 -37.29 -20.97 -0.77
N ARG A 17 -38.05 -20.05 -1.40
CA ARG A 17 -37.55 -18.74 -1.82
C ARG A 17 -37.04 -17.91 -0.65
N ARG A 18 -37.79 -17.95 0.45
CA ARG A 18 -37.43 -17.23 1.67
C ARG A 18 -36.12 -17.75 2.26
N LEU A 19 -35.96 -19.07 2.32
CA LEU A 19 -34.75 -19.71 2.80
C LEU A 19 -33.55 -19.36 1.91
N GLN A 20 -33.73 -19.35 0.60
CA GLN A 20 -32.67 -18.96 -0.34
C GLN A 20 -32.23 -17.51 -0.13
N ARG A 21 -33.19 -16.59 0.07
CA ARG A 21 -32.87 -15.18 0.35
C ARG A 21 -32.10 -15.02 1.65
N GLU A 22 -32.54 -15.69 2.71
CA GLU A 22 -31.87 -15.62 4.01
C GLU A 22 -30.46 -16.19 3.94
N SER A 23 -30.30 -17.30 3.21
CA SER A 23 -28.99 -17.92 3.00
C SER A 23 -28.05 -16.98 2.26
N GLN A 24 -28.54 -16.31 1.20
CA GLN A 24 -27.72 -15.35 0.45
C GLN A 24 -27.34 -14.13 1.30
N GLN A 25 -28.25 -13.65 2.14
CA GLN A 25 -27.95 -12.53 3.05
C GLN A 25 -26.85 -12.90 4.02
N ILE A 26 -26.90 -14.11 4.59
CA ILE A 26 -25.90 -14.58 5.52
C ILE A 26 -24.54 -14.68 4.82
N GLU A 27 -24.49 -15.22 3.60
CA GLU A 27 -23.25 -15.31 2.81
C GLU A 27 -22.68 -13.93 2.50
N ASN A 28 -23.51 -12.97 2.11
CA ASN A 28 -23.09 -11.62 1.83
C ASN A 28 -22.53 -10.92 3.08
N GLN A 29 -23.17 -11.13 4.24
CA GLN A 29 -22.70 -10.59 5.52
C GLN A 29 -21.33 -11.17 5.89
N LYS A 30 -21.13 -12.48 5.69
CA LYS A 30 -19.86 -13.13 5.91
C LYS A 30 -18.77 -12.57 5.01
N ARG A 31 -19.07 -12.37 3.74
CA ARG A 31 -18.12 -11.78 2.76
C ARG A 31 -17.72 -10.37 3.18
N GLN A 32 -18.69 -9.53 3.56
CA GLN A 32 -18.42 -8.17 4.01
C GLN A 32 -17.58 -8.16 5.29
N SER A 33 -17.91 -9.01 6.24
CA SER A 33 -17.16 -9.13 7.49
C SER A 33 -15.73 -9.58 7.25
N THR A 34 -15.51 -10.54 6.35
CA THR A 34 -14.19 -11.00 5.96
C THR A 34 -13.40 -9.88 5.27
N LEU A 35 -14.04 -9.12 4.38
CA LEU A 35 -13.41 -8.00 3.68
C LEU A 35 -12.97 -6.93 4.67
N VAL A 36 -13.84 -6.53 5.59
CA VAL A 36 -13.54 -5.51 6.61
C VAL A 36 -12.36 -5.97 7.48
N THR A 37 -12.35 -7.24 7.87
CA THR A 37 -11.26 -7.81 8.67
C THR A 37 -9.94 -7.78 7.90
N LYS A 38 -9.95 -8.18 6.63
CA LYS A 38 -8.75 -8.14 5.77
C LYS A 38 -8.22 -6.72 5.61
N GLN A 39 -9.12 -5.76 5.38
CA GLN A 39 -8.75 -4.35 5.25
C GLN A 39 -8.11 -3.80 6.53
N ARG A 40 -8.67 -4.15 7.69
CA ARG A 40 -8.13 -3.73 8.98
C ARG A 40 -6.73 -4.30 9.21
N VAL A 41 -6.55 -5.59 8.96
CA VAL A 41 -5.24 -6.25 9.10
C VAL A 41 -4.21 -5.62 8.17
N LEU A 42 -4.59 -5.37 6.91
CA LEU A 42 -3.70 -4.72 5.95
C LEU A 42 -3.31 -3.31 6.40
N LYS A 43 -4.28 -2.54 6.90
CA LYS A 43 -4.02 -1.20 7.41
C LYS A 43 -3.01 -1.22 8.55
N GLU A 44 -3.15 -2.15 9.48
CA GLU A 44 -2.20 -2.31 10.58
C GLU A 44 -0.82 -2.73 10.08
N LEU A 45 -0.75 -3.67 9.13
CA LEU A 45 0.52 -4.10 8.54
C LEU A 45 1.24 -2.95 7.84
N PHE A 46 0.53 -2.12 7.10
CA PHE A 46 1.13 -0.99 6.39
C PHE A 46 1.58 0.11 7.36
N ALA A 47 0.81 0.35 8.43
CA ALA A 47 1.23 1.28 9.48
C ALA A 47 2.51 0.79 10.16
N ASP A 48 2.59 -0.51 10.47
CA ASP A 48 3.78 -1.12 11.07
C ASP A 48 4.97 -1.06 10.10
N ALA A 49 4.76 -1.31 8.82
CA ALA A 49 5.81 -1.22 7.80
C ALA A 49 6.37 0.20 7.71
N TYR A 50 5.50 1.21 7.72
CA TYR A 50 5.94 2.60 7.75
C TYR A 50 6.77 2.91 9.00
N GLN A 51 6.32 2.47 10.18
CA GLN A 51 7.04 2.68 11.42
C GLN A 51 8.41 2.02 11.40
N LYS A 52 8.52 0.81 10.86
CA LYS A 52 9.80 0.14 10.68
C LYS A 52 10.75 0.94 9.81
N MET A 53 10.25 1.43 8.66
CA MET A 53 11.07 2.22 7.75
C MET A 53 11.48 3.56 8.37
N ALA A 54 10.57 4.22 9.07
CA ALA A 54 10.83 5.49 9.72
C ALA A 54 11.83 5.37 10.88
N THR A 55 11.96 4.17 11.45
CA THR A 55 12.90 3.88 12.55
C THR A 55 14.12 3.10 12.08
N TRP A 56 14.37 2.98 10.79
CA TRP A 56 15.56 2.34 10.24
C TRP A 56 16.82 3.00 10.80
N SER A 57 17.87 2.19 10.98
CA SER A 57 19.18 2.69 11.37
C SER A 57 19.82 3.47 10.21
N ARG A 58 20.84 4.24 10.54
CA ARG A 58 21.64 4.95 9.53
C ARG A 58 22.12 4.02 8.41
N GLN A 59 22.58 2.82 8.77
CA GLN A 59 23.09 1.83 7.82
C GLN A 59 22.00 1.31 6.91
N GLU A 60 20.79 1.07 7.42
CA GLU A 60 19.66 0.61 6.63
C GLU A 60 19.20 1.66 5.63
N GLU A 61 19.17 2.93 6.03
CA GLU A 61 18.83 4.03 5.12
C GLU A 61 19.88 4.24 4.04
N LEU A 62 21.16 4.15 4.38
CA LEU A 62 22.24 4.22 3.40
C LEU A 62 22.16 3.05 2.40
N ALA A 63 21.86 1.84 2.88
CA ALA A 63 21.69 0.68 2.03
C ALA A 63 20.54 0.87 1.04
N PHE A 64 19.45 1.48 1.48
CA PHE A 64 18.31 1.79 0.60
C PHE A 64 18.68 2.84 -0.45
N LEU A 65 19.37 3.90 -0.04
CA LEU A 65 19.87 4.92 -0.97
C LEU A 65 20.77 4.29 -2.05
N HIS A 66 21.70 3.45 -1.66
CA HIS A 66 22.61 2.77 -2.59
C HIS A 66 21.91 1.74 -3.48
N ARG A 67 20.69 1.33 -3.12
CA ARG A 67 19.88 0.46 -3.96
C ARG A 67 19.13 1.26 -5.04
N VAL A 68 18.69 2.47 -4.71
CA VAL A 68 17.86 3.30 -5.60
C VAL A 68 18.73 4.18 -6.51
N LEU A 69 19.73 4.85 -5.97
CA LEU A 69 20.54 5.83 -6.72
C LEU A 69 21.21 5.29 -7.99
N PRO A 70 21.73 4.04 -8.01
CA PRO A 70 22.33 3.51 -9.24
C PRO A 70 21.39 3.43 -10.44
N ARG A 71 20.09 3.36 -10.20
CA ARG A 71 19.09 3.32 -11.26
C ARG A 71 19.03 4.61 -12.07
N TYR A 72 19.46 5.71 -11.46
CA TYR A 72 19.39 7.06 -12.04
C TYR A 72 20.78 7.69 -12.21
N ALA A 73 21.83 6.89 -12.03
CA ALA A 73 23.22 7.41 -12.00
C ALA A 73 23.70 7.99 -13.33
N ASP A 74 23.03 7.66 -14.42
CA ASP A 74 23.38 8.12 -15.77
C ASP A 74 22.81 9.51 -16.12
N GLN A 75 22.04 10.11 -15.22
CA GLN A 75 21.43 11.42 -15.46
C GLN A 75 21.61 12.34 -14.25
N ALA A 76 21.60 13.64 -14.53
CA ALA A 76 21.68 14.64 -13.48
C ALA A 76 20.43 14.57 -12.59
N MET A 77 20.62 14.50 -11.28
CA MET A 77 19.55 14.36 -10.31
C MET A 77 19.80 15.21 -9.07
N VAL A 78 18.72 15.67 -8.45
CA VAL A 78 18.78 16.37 -7.17
C VAL A 78 18.11 15.49 -6.12
N LEU A 79 18.84 15.24 -5.04
CA LEU A 79 18.34 14.45 -3.91
C LEU A 79 17.87 15.38 -2.81
N THR A 80 16.59 15.30 -2.46
CA THR A 80 16.02 16.04 -1.33
C THR A 80 15.66 15.02 -0.24
N LEU A 81 16.34 15.12 0.91
CA LEU A 81 16.11 14.20 2.01
C LEU A 81 14.94 14.64 2.86
N GLY A 82 14.17 13.69 3.38
CA GLY A 82 13.24 13.96 4.46
C GLY A 82 14.02 14.29 5.75
N ALA A 83 13.46 15.13 6.58
CA ALA A 83 14.15 15.59 7.80
C ALA A 83 14.51 14.42 8.73
N VAL A 84 13.62 13.42 8.86
CA VAL A 84 13.86 12.25 9.70
C VAL A 84 15.07 11.45 9.21
N THR A 85 15.17 11.26 7.90
CA THR A 85 16.31 10.56 7.28
C THR A 85 17.59 11.40 7.38
N ALA A 86 17.48 12.71 7.12
CA ALA A 86 18.63 13.61 7.15
C ALA A 86 19.29 13.67 8.51
N GLU A 87 18.51 13.60 9.59
CA GLU A 87 19.05 13.62 10.97
C GLU A 87 19.92 12.42 11.28
N LYS A 88 19.69 11.29 10.62
CA LYS A 88 20.45 10.06 10.84
C LYS A 88 21.76 10.03 10.06
N LEU A 89 21.86 10.80 8.97
CA LEU A 89 23.04 10.82 8.12
C LEU A 89 24.05 11.85 8.61
N THR A 90 25.35 11.48 8.59
CA THR A 90 26.44 12.37 8.93
C THR A 90 26.83 13.22 7.71
N ASP A 91 27.61 14.27 7.93
CA ASP A 91 28.17 15.08 6.84
C ASP A 91 29.06 14.23 5.92
N GLN A 92 29.80 13.28 6.52
CA GLN A 92 30.63 12.34 5.76
C GLN A 92 29.78 11.44 4.87
N ASP A 93 28.64 10.97 5.36
CA ASP A 93 27.71 10.16 4.55
C ASP A 93 27.21 10.91 3.32
N ARG A 94 26.87 12.19 3.50
CA ARG A 94 26.42 13.05 2.41
C ARG A 94 27.51 13.25 1.38
N GLN A 95 28.74 13.47 1.83
CA GLN A 95 29.88 13.65 0.96
C GLN A 95 30.22 12.37 0.20
N ASP A 96 30.14 11.22 0.87
CA ASP A 96 30.37 9.93 0.24
C ASP A 96 29.34 9.66 -0.87
N LEU A 97 28.08 10.06 -0.68
CA LEU A 97 27.04 9.96 -1.70
C LEU A 97 27.37 10.80 -2.93
N ILE A 98 27.81 12.04 -2.73
CA ILE A 98 28.20 12.95 -3.82
C ILE A 98 29.38 12.39 -4.58
N GLU A 99 30.37 11.83 -3.89
CA GLU A 99 31.55 11.22 -4.52
C GLU A 99 31.20 9.93 -5.29
N ALA A 100 30.31 9.12 -4.74
CA ALA A 100 29.87 7.87 -5.37
C ALA A 100 29.01 8.11 -6.61
N TYR A 101 28.27 9.21 -6.64
CA TYR A 101 27.36 9.55 -7.73
C TYR A 101 27.65 10.97 -8.22
N PRO A 102 28.57 11.13 -9.20
CA PRO A 102 29.03 12.46 -9.63
C PRO A 102 27.96 13.39 -10.18
N GLN A 103 26.86 12.83 -10.70
CA GLN A 103 25.75 13.63 -11.24
C GLN A 103 24.70 13.98 -10.18
N LEU A 104 24.90 13.56 -8.96
CA LEU A 104 24.00 13.83 -7.84
C LEU A 104 24.29 15.18 -7.22
N GLN A 105 23.26 16.00 -7.06
CA GLN A 105 23.30 17.19 -6.25
C GLN A 105 22.42 17.00 -5.04
N LEU A 106 22.92 17.36 -3.87
CA LEU A 106 22.16 17.24 -2.63
C LEU A 106 21.50 18.59 -2.33
N ALA A 107 20.18 18.59 -2.21
CA ALA A 107 19.44 19.80 -1.85
C ALA A 107 19.78 20.21 -0.40
N LYS A 108 19.94 21.51 -0.18
CA LYS A 108 20.24 22.06 1.15
C LYS A 108 19.06 21.94 2.09
N GLU A 109 17.84 22.04 1.55
CA GLU A 109 16.62 21.96 2.32
C GLU A 109 16.19 20.52 2.49
N THR A 110 15.53 20.23 3.61
CA THR A 110 14.94 18.93 3.88
C THR A 110 13.44 19.05 3.96
N LEU A 111 12.73 17.94 3.74
CA LEU A 111 11.28 17.91 3.85
C LEU A 111 10.90 17.67 5.30
N ALA A 112 10.20 18.64 5.90
CA ALA A 112 9.85 18.61 7.33
C ALA A 112 8.97 17.40 7.64
N GLN A 113 9.30 16.70 8.73
CA GLN A 113 8.55 15.57 9.27
C GLN A 113 8.47 14.35 8.35
N GLU A 114 9.20 14.34 7.23
CA GLU A 114 9.18 13.21 6.30
C GLU A 114 10.39 12.30 6.50
N ALA A 115 10.16 10.99 6.32
CA ALA A 115 11.22 9.98 6.27
C ALA A 115 11.35 9.49 4.84
N GLY A 116 12.58 9.32 4.36
CA GLY A 116 12.87 8.94 3.00
C GLY A 116 13.45 10.10 2.20
N PHE A 117 13.22 10.10 0.91
CA PHE A 117 13.81 11.11 0.03
C PHE A 117 13.02 11.26 -1.27
N VAL A 118 13.29 12.34 -1.99
CA VAL A 118 12.73 12.59 -3.33
C VAL A 118 13.90 12.83 -4.29
N LEU A 119 13.85 12.19 -5.45
CA LEU A 119 14.79 12.42 -6.54
C LEU A 119 14.12 13.25 -7.63
N SER A 120 14.75 14.35 -7.98
CA SER A 120 14.27 15.23 -9.04
C SER A 120 15.25 15.19 -10.22
N PHE A 121 14.75 14.91 -11.43
CA PHE A 121 15.54 14.92 -12.65
C PHE A 121 14.70 15.53 -13.76
N GLY A 122 15.20 16.65 -14.29
CA GLY A 122 14.46 17.44 -15.28
C GLY A 122 13.17 18.00 -14.67
N LYS A 123 12.02 17.67 -15.27
CA LYS A 123 10.70 18.08 -14.79
C LYS A 123 9.99 16.99 -14.00
N VAL A 124 10.67 15.89 -13.71
CA VAL A 124 10.07 14.71 -13.05
C VAL A 124 10.61 14.61 -11.63
N ASP A 125 9.71 14.37 -10.69
CA ASP A 125 10.05 14.08 -9.30
C ASP A 125 9.64 12.63 -9.00
N ALA A 126 10.61 11.83 -8.56
CA ALA A 126 10.34 10.46 -8.12
C ALA A 126 10.36 10.44 -6.59
N SER A 127 9.23 10.17 -5.99
CA SER A 127 9.11 10.13 -4.53
C SER A 127 9.51 8.77 -4.01
N TYR A 128 10.51 8.77 -3.12
CA TYR A 128 10.90 7.61 -2.31
C TYR A 128 10.69 7.92 -0.82
N LEU A 129 9.74 8.82 -0.53
CA LEU A 129 9.29 9.01 0.83
C LEU A 129 8.62 7.72 1.30
N TYR A 130 8.95 7.29 2.50
CA TYR A 130 8.48 5.98 3.00
C TYR A 130 6.97 5.90 3.09
N ARG A 131 6.32 7.03 3.40
CA ARG A 131 4.86 7.12 3.38
C ARG A 131 4.29 6.81 1.99
N ASP A 132 4.87 7.39 0.95
CA ASP A 132 4.41 7.21 -0.42
C ASP A 132 4.66 5.77 -0.92
N LEU A 133 5.80 5.18 -0.54
CA LEU A 133 6.11 3.80 -0.90
C LEU A 133 5.12 2.82 -0.26
N VAL A 134 4.78 3.03 1.00
CA VAL A 134 3.80 2.21 1.71
C VAL A 134 2.41 2.40 1.11
N ASP A 135 2.03 3.65 0.79
CA ASP A 135 0.73 3.95 0.16
C ASP A 135 0.60 3.28 -1.21
N ALA A 136 1.66 3.27 -2.02
CA ALA A 136 1.65 2.61 -3.33
C ALA A 136 1.40 1.11 -3.21
N VAL A 137 2.06 0.45 -2.26
CA VAL A 137 1.85 -0.99 -2.00
C VAL A 137 0.44 -1.23 -1.49
N ARG A 138 -0.07 -0.35 -0.62
CA ARG A 138 -1.43 -0.47 -0.08
C ARG A 138 -2.48 -0.36 -1.19
N GLU A 139 -2.32 0.58 -2.12
CA GLU A 139 -3.23 0.73 -3.26
C GLU A 139 -3.21 -0.49 -4.16
N GLU A 140 -2.04 -1.04 -4.44
CA GLU A 140 -1.89 -2.24 -5.23
C GLU A 140 -2.58 -3.45 -4.57
N GLN A 141 -2.37 -3.64 -3.27
CA GLN A 141 -3.00 -4.73 -2.52
C GLN A 141 -4.52 -4.56 -2.45
N SER A 142 -5.01 -3.34 -2.28
CA SER A 142 -6.45 -3.07 -2.28
C SER A 142 -7.08 -3.40 -3.63
N PHE A 143 -6.39 -3.09 -4.73
CA PHE A 143 -6.83 -3.43 -6.08
C PHE A 143 -6.91 -4.94 -6.27
N HIS A 144 -5.88 -5.68 -5.88
CA HIS A 144 -5.87 -7.15 -5.97
C HIS A 144 -6.97 -7.78 -5.13
N MET A 145 -7.24 -7.24 -3.96
CA MET A 145 -8.28 -7.73 -3.07
C MET A 145 -9.66 -7.54 -3.69
N ALA A 146 -9.93 -6.37 -4.26
CA ALA A 146 -11.19 -6.08 -4.95
C ALA A 146 -11.39 -6.98 -6.16
N ALA A 147 -10.34 -7.20 -6.97
CA ALA A 147 -10.38 -8.08 -8.13
C ALA A 147 -10.64 -9.54 -7.72
N SER A 148 -10.03 -10.00 -6.63
CA SER A 148 -10.24 -11.35 -6.09
C SER A 148 -11.69 -11.58 -5.67
N ILE A 149 -12.28 -10.60 -4.97
CA ILE A 149 -13.69 -10.66 -4.54
C ILE A 149 -14.63 -10.70 -5.75
N PHE A 150 -14.35 -9.88 -6.75
CA PHE A 150 -15.14 -9.84 -7.97
C PHE A 150 -15.12 -11.18 -8.74
N LYS A 151 -13.98 -11.87 -8.75
CA LYS A 151 -13.86 -13.20 -9.33
C LYS A 151 -14.68 -14.25 -8.57
N GLU A 152 -14.70 -14.17 -7.23
CA GLU A 152 -15.48 -15.09 -6.42
C GLU A 152 -16.98 -14.93 -6.65
N GLU A 153 -17.45 -13.72 -6.92
CA GLU A 153 -18.86 -13.46 -7.22
C GLU A 153 -19.30 -14.03 -8.57
N LYS A 154 -18.40 -14.16 -9.54
CA LYS A 154 -18.71 -14.71 -10.86
C LYS A 154 -18.78 -16.25 -10.88
N ASN A 155 -18.21 -16.90 -9.89
CA ASN A 155 -18.26 -18.35 -9.74
C ASN A 155 -19.31 -18.75 -8.71
#